data_b85ed6de5e144073acb785963263288e
#
_entry.id   b85ed6de5e144073acb785963263288e
#
_cell.length_a   1.000
_cell.length_b   1.000
_cell.length_c   1.000
_cell.angle_alpha   90.00
_cell.angle_beta   90.00
_cell.angle_gamma   90.00
#
_symmetry.space_group_name_H-M   'P 1'
#
loop_
_entity.id
_entity.type
_entity.pdbx_description
1 polymer ?
#
loop_
_entity_poly.entity_id
_entity_poly.type
_entity_poly.pdbx_seq_one_letter_code
_entity_poly.pdbx_strand_id
1 'polypeptide(L)'
;MARRMGDDDRPVQARSRAPLTNDGAIDMWLEMYSWPLIDLSDPDAINQRLAEYLDLCKRYNSKPEVSGWCQTIGTTRIEVLDWSKGKRTRLDDVLTTASAAALSRSLGVFEFAWEYAMQNGGYAYPVTGIFLGKNNFGYKDESETLVTHSSERKGPTMAELESKYAQALPEEVPAEDVVIQVPEMAKLPKGRRKRGDR
;
A
#
# COMPACT_ATOMS: atom_id res chain seq x y z
N MET A 1 8.99 -39.47 -29.97
CA MET A 1 9.92 -38.43 -29.46
C MET A 1 9.16 -37.10 -29.47
N ALA A 2 8.75 -36.60 -28.33
CA ALA A 2 8.08 -35.29 -28.23
C ALA A 2 9.15 -34.17 -28.42
N ARG A 3 8.94 -33.36 -29.45
CA ARG A 3 9.80 -32.18 -29.74
C ARG A 3 9.65 -31.21 -28.57
N ARG A 4 10.70 -30.93 -27.83
CA ARG A 4 10.70 -29.86 -26.83
C ARG A 4 10.39 -28.55 -27.55
N MET A 5 9.27 -27.93 -27.23
CA MET A 5 8.96 -26.57 -27.69
C MET A 5 10.14 -25.66 -27.28
N GLY A 6 10.77 -25.01 -28.26
CA GLY A 6 11.81 -24.02 -28.02
C GLY A 6 11.19 -22.80 -27.27
N ASP A 7 12.03 -22.06 -26.56
CA ASP A 7 11.57 -20.85 -25.84
C ASP A 7 10.92 -19.81 -26.78
N ASP A 8 11.21 -19.86 -28.07
CA ASP A 8 10.65 -18.99 -29.11
C ASP A 8 9.19 -19.31 -29.47
N ASP A 9 8.71 -20.53 -29.20
CA ASP A 9 7.34 -20.96 -29.50
C ASP A 9 6.34 -20.64 -28.37
N ARG A 10 6.80 -20.07 -27.26
CA ARG A 10 5.92 -19.65 -26.16
C ARG A 10 5.19 -18.38 -26.53
N PRO A 11 3.89 -18.24 -26.15
CA PRO A 11 3.18 -16.98 -26.26
C PRO A 11 3.99 -15.84 -25.63
N VAL A 12 3.96 -14.65 -26.21
CA VAL A 12 4.72 -13.48 -25.74
C VAL A 12 4.48 -13.20 -24.24
N GLN A 13 3.31 -13.56 -23.74
CA GLN A 13 2.93 -13.47 -22.31
C GLN A 13 3.70 -14.43 -21.41
N ALA A 14 4.23 -15.54 -21.95
CA ALA A 14 4.97 -16.56 -21.20
C ALA A 14 6.50 -16.35 -21.23
N ARG A 15 6.98 -15.38 -21.96
CA ARG A 15 8.40 -14.98 -21.93
C ARG A 15 8.65 -14.23 -20.64
N SER A 16 9.11 -14.94 -19.63
CA SER A 16 9.62 -14.33 -18.40
C SER A 16 10.82 -13.49 -18.75
N ARG A 17 10.61 -12.17 -18.97
CA ARG A 17 11.73 -11.24 -19.00
C ARG A 17 12.34 -11.20 -17.61
N ALA A 18 13.66 -11.22 -17.54
CA ALA A 18 14.35 -11.04 -16.26
C ALA A 18 13.84 -9.75 -15.58
N PRO A 19 13.60 -9.79 -14.26
CA PRO A 19 13.23 -8.59 -13.54
C PRO A 19 14.31 -7.53 -13.68
N LEU A 20 13.94 -6.26 -13.60
CA LEU A 20 14.87 -5.14 -13.61
C LEU A 20 15.91 -5.35 -12.50
N THR A 21 17.18 -5.36 -12.89
CA THR A 21 18.29 -5.40 -11.92
C THR A 21 18.44 -4.06 -11.24
N ASN A 22 19.14 -4.01 -10.10
CA ASN A 22 19.42 -2.74 -9.42
C ASN A 22 20.21 -1.77 -10.31
N ASP A 23 21.18 -2.26 -11.07
CA ASP A 23 21.97 -1.45 -12.01
C ASP A 23 21.08 -0.92 -13.14
N GLY A 24 20.24 -1.78 -13.73
CA GLY A 24 19.29 -1.34 -14.75
C GLY A 24 18.26 -0.34 -14.24
N ALA A 25 17.88 -0.41 -12.97
CA ALA A 25 17.00 0.59 -12.36
C ALA A 25 17.70 1.95 -12.25
N ILE A 26 18.96 1.96 -11.83
CA ILE A 26 19.75 3.19 -11.73
C ILE A 26 19.95 3.81 -13.13
N ASP A 27 20.28 3.01 -14.12
CA ASP A 27 20.45 3.49 -15.51
C ASP A 27 19.15 4.12 -16.03
N MET A 28 18.00 3.48 -15.78
CA MET A 28 16.70 4.02 -16.13
C MET A 28 16.42 5.38 -15.45
N TRP A 29 16.77 5.48 -14.16
CA TRP A 29 16.54 6.74 -13.41
C TRP A 29 17.47 7.86 -13.89
N LEU A 30 18.72 7.56 -14.21
CA LEU A 30 19.66 8.53 -14.76
C LEU A 30 19.23 9.02 -16.15
N GLU A 31 18.76 8.11 -17.01
CA GLU A 31 18.20 8.49 -18.31
C GLU A 31 16.99 9.39 -18.13
N MET A 32 16.02 9.01 -17.30
CA MET A 32 14.82 9.78 -17.00
C MET A 32 15.15 11.16 -16.43
N TYR A 33 16.13 11.23 -15.51
CA TYR A 33 16.53 12.49 -14.88
C TYR A 33 17.23 13.46 -15.86
N SER A 34 17.85 12.92 -16.92
CA SER A 34 18.50 13.71 -17.97
C SER A 34 17.54 14.40 -18.94
N TRP A 35 16.26 14.02 -18.89
CA TRP A 35 15.26 14.57 -19.81
C TRP A 35 14.93 16.04 -19.48
N PRO A 36 14.76 16.89 -20.51
CA PRO A 36 14.35 18.27 -20.29
C PRO A 36 12.94 18.33 -19.71
N LEU A 37 12.70 19.35 -18.89
CA LEU A 37 11.36 19.64 -18.40
C LEU A 37 10.45 20.04 -19.59
N ILE A 38 9.17 19.68 -19.49
CA ILE A 38 8.17 20.01 -20.50
C ILE A 38 7.34 21.21 -20.06
N ASP A 39 6.70 21.85 -21.02
CA ASP A 39 5.65 22.85 -20.75
C ASP A 39 4.35 22.14 -20.37
N LEU A 40 3.94 22.26 -19.12
CA LEU A 40 2.71 21.64 -18.61
C LEU A 40 1.44 22.32 -19.12
N SER A 41 1.54 23.49 -19.73
CA SER A 41 0.38 24.15 -20.37
C SER A 41 0.05 23.54 -21.74
N ASP A 42 0.99 22.78 -22.32
CA ASP A 42 0.85 22.10 -23.61
C ASP A 42 0.38 20.65 -23.43
N PRO A 43 -0.84 20.29 -23.87
CA PRO A 43 -1.34 18.92 -23.78
C PRO A 43 -0.57 17.94 -24.65
N ASP A 44 0.00 18.37 -25.77
CA ASP A 44 0.75 17.50 -26.67
C ASP A 44 2.10 17.14 -26.05
N ALA A 45 2.76 18.08 -25.38
CA ALA A 45 3.98 17.82 -24.62
C ALA A 45 3.75 16.77 -23.50
N ILE A 46 2.61 16.83 -22.80
CA ILE A 46 2.24 15.85 -21.77
C ILE A 46 2.02 14.47 -22.41
N ASN A 47 1.27 14.38 -23.50
CA ASN A 47 0.99 13.13 -24.20
C ASN A 47 2.27 12.50 -24.78
N GLN A 48 3.13 13.31 -25.41
CA GLN A 48 4.41 12.86 -25.94
C GLN A 48 5.30 12.32 -24.81
N ARG A 49 5.43 13.05 -23.71
CA ARG A 49 6.22 12.61 -22.56
C ARG A 49 5.72 11.31 -21.96
N LEU A 50 4.39 11.10 -21.92
CA LEU A 50 3.82 9.82 -21.49
C LEU A 50 4.27 8.67 -22.39
N ALA A 51 4.24 8.86 -23.72
CA ALA A 51 4.69 7.85 -24.67
C ALA A 51 6.18 7.53 -24.50
N GLU A 52 7.02 8.56 -24.33
CA GLU A 52 8.46 8.41 -24.06
C GLU A 52 8.72 7.63 -22.77
N TYR A 53 7.98 7.94 -21.69
CA TYR A 53 8.10 7.24 -20.40
C TYR A 53 7.67 5.78 -20.49
N LEU A 54 6.58 5.48 -21.18
CA LEU A 54 6.13 4.10 -21.38
C LEU A 54 7.12 3.29 -22.24
N ASP A 55 7.74 3.92 -23.26
CA ASP A 55 8.79 3.27 -24.03
C ASP A 55 10.06 3.03 -23.18
N LEU A 56 10.43 3.98 -22.34
CA LEU A 56 11.49 3.80 -21.34
C LEU A 56 11.21 2.58 -20.45
N CYS A 57 10.03 2.51 -19.87
CA CYS A 57 9.62 1.36 -19.05
C CYS A 57 9.72 0.04 -19.82
N LYS A 58 9.32 0.03 -21.11
CA LYS A 58 9.41 -1.13 -21.99
C LYS A 58 10.86 -1.54 -22.25
N ARG A 59 11.76 -0.57 -22.52
CA ARG A 59 13.20 -0.82 -22.77
C ARG A 59 13.89 -1.46 -21.56
N TYR A 60 13.60 -0.97 -20.38
CA TYR A 60 14.16 -1.45 -19.12
C TYR A 60 13.36 -2.57 -18.46
N ASN A 61 12.29 -3.06 -19.09
CA ASN A 61 11.41 -4.08 -18.52
C ASN A 61 10.90 -3.70 -17.10
N SER A 62 10.66 -2.41 -16.89
CA SER A 62 10.10 -1.85 -15.65
C SER A 62 8.59 -1.69 -15.77
N LYS A 63 7.88 -1.77 -14.65
CA LYS A 63 6.47 -1.40 -14.60
C LYS A 63 6.34 0.11 -14.59
N PRO A 64 5.35 0.67 -15.32
CA PRO A 64 5.09 2.09 -15.24
C PRO A 64 4.54 2.47 -13.85
N GLU A 65 5.12 3.50 -13.27
CA GLU A 65 4.79 3.98 -11.93
C GLU A 65 4.38 5.45 -11.97
N VAL A 66 3.37 5.81 -11.16
CA VAL A 66 2.91 7.20 -11.04
C VAL A 66 4.05 8.14 -10.61
N SER A 67 4.90 7.68 -9.68
CA SER A 67 6.04 8.47 -9.19
C SER A 67 7.07 8.76 -10.29
N GLY A 68 7.42 7.74 -11.08
CA GLY A 68 8.35 7.91 -12.21
C GLY A 68 7.78 8.86 -13.26
N TRP A 69 6.52 8.70 -13.62
CA TRP A 69 5.81 9.61 -14.51
C TRP A 69 5.87 11.06 -14.05
N CYS A 70 5.50 11.31 -12.78
CA CYS A 70 5.51 12.67 -12.23
C CYS A 70 6.90 13.32 -12.31
N GLN A 71 7.97 12.56 -12.10
CA GLN A 71 9.35 13.06 -12.25
C GLN A 71 9.64 13.51 -13.69
N THR A 72 9.17 12.77 -14.68
CA THR A 72 9.44 13.12 -16.11
C THR A 72 8.75 14.38 -16.56
N ILE A 73 7.68 14.80 -15.91
CA ILE A 73 6.96 16.06 -16.20
C ILE A 73 7.30 17.19 -15.22
N GLY A 74 8.30 17.00 -14.35
CA GLY A 74 8.77 18.05 -13.44
C GLY A 74 7.83 18.35 -12.27
N THR A 75 7.09 17.34 -11.78
CA THR A 75 6.20 17.46 -10.63
C THR A 75 6.40 16.29 -9.66
N THR A 76 5.72 16.32 -8.53
CA THR A 76 5.75 15.22 -7.55
C THR A 76 4.47 14.42 -7.58
N ARG A 77 4.57 13.13 -7.20
CA ARG A 77 3.39 12.27 -7.04
C ARG A 77 2.34 12.88 -6.11
N ILE A 78 2.78 13.47 -5.01
CA ILE A 78 1.87 14.09 -4.03
C ILE A 78 1.10 15.23 -4.67
N GLU A 79 1.78 16.13 -5.39
CA GLU A 79 1.17 17.27 -6.05
C GLU A 79 0.11 16.84 -7.07
N VAL A 80 0.43 15.84 -7.92
CA VAL A 80 -0.51 15.32 -8.93
C VAL A 80 -1.71 14.61 -8.29
N LEU A 81 -1.49 13.81 -7.25
CA LEU A 81 -2.58 13.12 -6.55
C LEU A 81 -3.45 14.07 -5.73
N ASP A 82 -2.91 15.12 -5.15
CA ASP A 82 -3.69 16.13 -4.46
C ASP A 82 -4.52 16.96 -5.45
N TRP A 83 -3.92 17.34 -6.59
CA TRP A 83 -4.65 17.98 -7.67
C TRP A 83 -5.79 17.10 -8.22
N SER A 84 -5.56 15.83 -8.46
CA SER A 84 -6.59 14.89 -8.96
C SER A 84 -7.77 14.72 -7.98
N LYS A 85 -7.54 14.97 -6.68
CA LYS A 85 -8.57 14.96 -5.63
C LYS A 85 -9.26 16.32 -5.43
N GLY A 86 -8.99 17.29 -6.31
CA GLY A 86 -9.56 18.63 -6.23
C GLY A 86 -8.94 19.54 -5.16
N LYS A 87 -7.78 19.18 -4.61
CA LYS A 87 -7.04 20.07 -3.73
C LYS A 87 -6.25 21.06 -4.56
N ARG A 88 -6.21 22.31 -4.11
CA ARG A 88 -5.44 23.34 -4.80
C ARG A 88 -3.94 23.04 -4.72
N THR A 89 -3.29 23.07 -5.87
CA THR A 89 -1.86 22.85 -6.06
C THR A 89 -1.30 23.87 -7.04
N ARG A 90 0.03 23.89 -7.25
CA ARG A 90 0.67 24.69 -8.30
C ARG A 90 0.14 24.34 -9.70
N LEU A 91 -0.31 23.10 -9.90
CA LEU A 91 -0.81 22.64 -11.19
C LEU A 91 -2.06 23.41 -11.64
N ASP A 92 -2.89 23.90 -10.72
CA ASP A 92 -4.07 24.71 -11.05
C ASP A 92 -3.72 26.06 -11.72
N ASP A 93 -2.52 26.56 -11.44
CA ASP A 93 -2.05 27.84 -12.00
C ASP A 93 -1.28 27.66 -13.34
N VAL A 94 -0.87 26.42 -13.65
CA VAL A 94 -0.04 26.11 -14.83
C VAL A 94 -0.83 25.38 -15.92
N LEU A 95 -1.73 24.48 -15.52
CA LEU A 95 -2.48 23.66 -16.48
C LEU A 95 -3.58 24.45 -17.17
N THR A 96 -3.66 24.31 -18.49
CA THR A 96 -4.86 24.67 -19.26
C THR A 96 -5.94 23.58 -19.11
N THR A 97 -7.16 23.86 -19.50
CA THR A 97 -8.24 22.84 -19.51
C THR A 97 -7.84 21.61 -20.35
N ALA A 98 -7.17 21.82 -21.48
CA ALA A 98 -6.74 20.73 -22.36
C ALA A 98 -5.59 19.92 -21.73
N SER A 99 -4.60 20.58 -21.14
CA SER A 99 -3.48 19.90 -20.49
C SER A 99 -3.90 19.21 -19.18
N ALA A 100 -4.86 19.77 -18.45
CA ALA A 100 -5.49 19.12 -17.31
C ALA A 100 -6.19 17.80 -17.72
N ALA A 101 -6.91 17.82 -18.84
CA ALA A 101 -7.52 16.61 -19.40
C ALA A 101 -6.46 15.58 -19.85
N ALA A 102 -5.35 16.01 -20.45
CA ALA A 102 -4.25 15.13 -20.82
C ALA A 102 -3.58 14.50 -19.60
N LEU A 103 -3.32 15.29 -18.55
CA LEU A 103 -2.75 14.80 -17.29
C LEU A 103 -3.69 13.79 -16.59
N SER A 104 -4.98 14.09 -16.51
CA SER A 104 -5.99 13.18 -15.95
C SER A 104 -6.05 11.86 -16.71
N ARG A 105 -6.01 11.92 -18.05
CA ARG A 105 -5.97 10.72 -18.90
C ARG A 105 -4.71 9.90 -18.70
N SER A 106 -3.57 10.55 -18.46
CA SER A 106 -2.31 9.87 -18.13
C SER A 106 -2.44 9.06 -16.83
N LEU A 107 -3.08 9.60 -15.79
CA LEU A 107 -3.33 8.88 -14.55
C LEU A 107 -4.17 7.62 -14.76
N GLY A 108 -5.17 7.67 -15.65
CA GLY A 108 -5.97 6.50 -16.02
C GLY A 108 -5.13 5.38 -16.66
N VAL A 109 -4.06 5.71 -17.40
CA VAL A 109 -3.14 4.68 -17.93
C VAL A 109 -2.43 3.93 -16.83
N PHE A 110 -2.01 4.61 -15.75
CA PHE A 110 -1.35 3.97 -14.60
C PHE A 110 -2.33 3.15 -13.77
N GLU A 111 -3.56 3.60 -13.62
CA GLU A 111 -4.61 2.84 -12.97
C GLU A 111 -4.90 1.54 -13.73
N PHE A 112 -5.08 1.62 -15.05
CA PHE A 112 -5.23 0.45 -15.90
C PHE A 112 -4.03 -0.50 -15.82
N ALA A 113 -2.80 0.02 -15.84
CA ALA A 113 -1.59 -0.79 -15.72
C ALA A 113 -1.52 -1.50 -14.35
N TRP A 114 -1.96 -0.84 -13.30
CA TRP A 114 -2.06 -1.41 -11.95
C TRP A 114 -3.13 -2.52 -11.90
N GLU A 115 -4.34 -2.28 -12.42
CA GLU A 115 -5.41 -3.29 -12.48
C GLU A 115 -4.96 -4.52 -13.28
N TYR A 116 -4.37 -4.29 -14.45
CA TYR A 116 -3.82 -5.37 -15.26
C TYR A 116 -2.77 -6.20 -14.51
N ALA A 117 -1.88 -5.54 -13.79
CA ALA A 117 -0.86 -6.22 -12.98
C ALA A 117 -1.49 -7.01 -11.82
N MET A 118 -2.54 -6.50 -11.17
CA MET A 118 -3.26 -7.20 -10.11
C MET A 118 -3.94 -8.47 -10.62
N GLN A 119 -4.58 -8.40 -11.78
CA GLN A 119 -5.29 -9.53 -12.40
C GLN A 119 -4.33 -10.62 -12.92
N ASN A 120 -3.14 -10.24 -13.35
CA ASN A 120 -2.18 -11.15 -13.99
C ASN A 120 -0.98 -11.53 -13.10
N GLY A 121 -1.11 -11.39 -11.79
CA GLY A 121 -0.06 -11.78 -10.84
C GLY A 121 1.23 -10.96 -10.99
N GLY A 122 1.11 -9.72 -11.46
CA GLY A 122 2.25 -8.82 -11.71
C GLY A 122 2.97 -8.32 -10.46
N TYR A 123 2.41 -8.55 -9.26
CA TYR A 123 3.06 -8.21 -7.99
C TYR A 123 3.50 -9.50 -7.29
N ALA A 124 4.77 -9.57 -6.89
CA ALA A 124 5.31 -10.69 -6.11
C ALA A 124 4.55 -10.85 -4.78
N TYR A 125 4.11 -9.73 -4.21
CA TYR A 125 3.29 -9.69 -3.00
C TYR A 125 2.00 -8.93 -3.30
N PRO A 126 0.83 -9.59 -3.34
CA PRO A 126 -0.46 -8.96 -3.64
C PRO A 126 -0.79 -7.78 -2.73
N VAL A 127 -0.36 -7.84 -1.45
CA VAL A 127 -0.54 -6.75 -0.48
C VAL A 127 0.07 -5.44 -0.95
N THR A 128 1.23 -5.49 -1.63
CA THR A 128 1.85 -4.29 -2.22
C THR A 128 0.96 -3.65 -3.27
N GLY A 129 0.35 -4.46 -4.13
CA GLY A 129 -0.58 -3.96 -5.14
C GLY A 129 -1.83 -3.32 -4.52
N ILE A 130 -2.42 -3.94 -3.49
CA ILE A 130 -3.55 -3.38 -2.74
C ILE A 130 -3.18 -2.04 -2.09
N PHE A 131 -2.01 -1.97 -1.45
CA PHE A 131 -1.52 -0.74 -0.85
C PHE A 131 -1.35 0.40 -1.88
N LEU A 132 -0.79 0.09 -3.05
CA LEU A 132 -0.64 1.06 -4.15
C LEU A 132 -2.00 1.52 -4.69
N GLY A 133 -2.95 0.63 -4.87
CA GLY A 133 -4.31 0.96 -5.30
C GLY A 133 -5.00 1.93 -4.35
N LYS A 134 -4.93 1.68 -3.05
CA LYS A 134 -5.50 2.57 -2.03
C LYS A 134 -4.85 3.94 -2.01
N ASN A 135 -3.54 4.02 -2.12
CA ASN A 135 -2.81 5.28 -2.00
C ASN A 135 -2.83 6.13 -3.28
N ASN A 136 -2.81 5.49 -4.45
CA ASN A 136 -2.73 6.21 -5.72
C ASN A 136 -4.10 6.46 -6.35
N PHE A 137 -5.03 5.49 -6.25
CA PHE A 137 -6.29 5.52 -7.00
C PHE A 137 -7.53 5.60 -6.09
N GLY A 138 -7.34 5.65 -4.77
CA GLY A 138 -8.43 5.85 -3.83
C GLY A 138 -9.31 4.64 -3.58
N TYR A 139 -8.87 3.43 -3.97
CA TYR A 139 -9.58 2.20 -3.64
C TYR A 139 -9.74 2.06 -2.12
N LYS A 140 -10.93 1.69 -1.68
CA LYS A 140 -11.26 1.49 -0.28
C LYS A 140 -11.69 0.04 -0.07
N ASP A 141 -11.33 -0.53 1.08
CA ASP A 141 -12.01 -1.74 1.54
C ASP A 141 -13.38 -1.29 2.06
N GLU A 142 -14.39 -1.37 1.24
CA GLU A 142 -15.77 -1.20 1.70
C GLU A 142 -16.21 -2.45 2.47
N SER A 143 -15.65 -2.66 3.64
CA SER A 143 -16.33 -3.39 4.68
C SER A 143 -17.20 -2.36 5.40
N GLU A 144 -18.42 -2.12 4.95
CA GLU A 144 -19.45 -1.56 5.79
C GLU A 144 -19.71 -2.59 6.91
N THR A 145 -18.92 -2.51 7.97
CA THR A 145 -19.37 -3.04 9.25
C THR A 145 -20.52 -2.12 9.63
N LEU A 146 -21.76 -2.51 9.28
CA LEU A 146 -22.94 -1.98 9.91
C LEU A 146 -22.79 -2.30 11.41
N VAL A 147 -22.09 -1.44 12.12
CA VAL A 147 -22.18 -1.36 13.57
C VAL A 147 -23.58 -0.83 13.81
N THR A 148 -24.55 -1.76 13.77
CA THR A 148 -25.86 -1.49 14.31
C THR A 148 -25.60 -1.27 15.79
N HIS A 149 -25.34 -0.04 16.17
CA HIS A 149 -25.54 0.39 17.52
C HIS A 149 -27.03 0.23 17.76
N SER A 150 -27.41 -0.98 18.19
CA SER A 150 -28.71 -1.13 18.84
C SER A 150 -28.59 -0.31 20.12
N SER A 151 -28.98 0.96 20.02
CA SER A 151 -29.05 1.94 21.10
C SER A 151 -30.07 1.54 22.18
N GLU A 152 -30.49 0.28 22.23
CA GLU A 152 -31.48 -0.26 23.17
C GLU A 152 -30.99 -1.53 23.90
N ARG A 153 -29.71 -1.71 24.07
CA ARG A 153 -29.31 -2.48 25.24
C ARG A 153 -29.31 -1.52 26.42
N LYS A 154 -30.47 -1.24 26.98
CA LYS A 154 -30.56 -0.80 28.38
C LYS A 154 -29.76 -1.84 29.15
N GLY A 155 -28.56 -1.47 29.60
CA GLY A 155 -27.78 -2.31 30.50
C GLY A 155 -28.72 -2.73 31.67
N PRO A 156 -28.49 -3.89 32.27
CA PRO A 156 -29.31 -4.34 33.38
C PRO A 156 -29.43 -3.20 34.41
N THR A 157 -30.61 -2.95 34.85
CA THR A 157 -30.88 -1.94 35.89
C THR A 157 -30.14 -2.32 37.17
N MET A 158 -29.77 -1.33 38.00
CA MET A 158 -29.14 -1.61 39.31
C MET A 158 -29.91 -2.68 40.11
N ALA A 159 -31.24 -2.68 40.06
CA ALA A 159 -32.07 -3.68 40.72
C ALA A 159 -31.85 -5.11 40.13
N GLU A 160 -31.66 -5.23 38.82
CA GLU A 160 -31.37 -6.53 38.17
C GLU A 160 -29.96 -7.02 38.50
N LEU A 161 -28.98 -6.11 38.60
CA LEU A 161 -27.61 -6.44 39.02
C LEU A 161 -27.59 -6.88 40.50
N GLU A 162 -28.28 -6.14 41.40
CA GLU A 162 -28.35 -6.50 42.82
C GLU A 162 -29.04 -7.85 43.01
N SER A 163 -30.15 -8.14 42.30
CA SER A 163 -30.82 -9.43 42.32
C SER A 163 -29.90 -10.57 41.85
N LYS A 164 -29.13 -10.35 40.81
CA LYS A 164 -28.21 -11.35 40.23
C LYS A 164 -27.01 -11.61 41.13
N TYR A 165 -26.50 -10.57 41.79
CA TYR A 165 -25.37 -10.72 42.70
C TYR A 165 -25.77 -11.22 44.11
N ALA A 166 -27.00 -10.88 44.58
CA ALA A 166 -27.54 -11.43 45.80
C ALA A 166 -27.75 -12.97 45.74
N GLN A 167 -28.04 -13.50 44.54
CA GLN A 167 -28.12 -14.96 44.33
C GLN A 167 -26.76 -15.64 44.13
N ALA A 168 -25.70 -14.86 43.84
CA ALA A 168 -24.35 -15.38 43.56
C ALA A 168 -23.36 -15.27 44.75
N LEU A 169 -23.78 -14.65 45.85
CA LEU A 169 -22.93 -14.64 47.05
C LEU A 169 -22.99 -16.00 47.69
N PRO A 170 -21.87 -16.73 47.85
CA PRO A 170 -21.84 -17.92 48.67
C PRO A 170 -22.15 -17.55 50.12
N GLU A 171 -22.98 -18.37 50.74
CA GLU A 171 -23.26 -18.31 52.16
C GLU A 171 -21.95 -18.16 52.97
N GLU A 172 -21.87 -17.16 53.85
CA GLU A 172 -20.68 -16.87 54.64
C GLU A 172 -20.18 -18.14 55.31
N VAL A 173 -19.06 -18.67 54.82
CA VAL A 173 -18.34 -19.74 55.51
C VAL A 173 -17.66 -19.10 56.72
N PRO A 174 -17.89 -19.55 57.96
CA PRO A 174 -17.23 -18.99 59.15
C PRO A 174 -15.71 -19.11 58.97
N ALA A 175 -15.01 -18.03 59.24
CA ALA A 175 -13.57 -17.93 59.13
C ALA A 175 -12.92 -18.84 60.19
N GLU A 176 -12.71 -20.11 59.83
CA GLU A 176 -11.72 -20.94 60.52
C GLU A 176 -10.37 -20.70 59.88
N ASP A 177 -9.38 -20.47 60.74
CA ASP A 177 -8.00 -20.06 60.45
C ASP A 177 -7.36 -20.74 59.22
N VAL A 178 -7.38 -20.06 58.07
CA VAL A 178 -6.59 -20.46 56.90
C VAL A 178 -5.14 -19.97 57.11
N VAL A 179 -4.30 -20.84 57.61
CA VAL A 179 -2.85 -20.61 57.64
C VAL A 179 -2.34 -20.63 56.21
N ILE A 180 -2.16 -19.43 55.62
CA ILE A 180 -1.54 -19.27 54.29
C ILE A 180 -0.05 -19.58 54.44
N GLN A 181 0.36 -20.77 54.03
CA GLN A 181 1.78 -21.07 53.80
C GLN A 181 2.24 -20.32 52.54
N VAL A 182 2.99 -19.24 52.73
CA VAL A 182 3.64 -18.50 51.64
C VAL A 182 4.80 -19.35 51.12
N PRO A 183 4.82 -19.81 49.87
CA PRO A 183 5.96 -20.55 49.36
C PRO A 183 7.18 -19.61 49.27
N GLU A 184 8.30 -20.08 49.81
CA GLU A 184 9.59 -19.41 49.78
C GLU A 184 10.03 -19.14 48.34
N MET A 185 10.19 -17.85 47.98
CA MET A 185 10.59 -17.43 46.64
C MET A 185 11.97 -18.00 46.32
N ALA A 186 12.03 -18.89 45.34
CA ALA A 186 13.26 -19.41 44.76
C ALA A 186 14.13 -18.23 44.22
N LYS A 187 15.36 -18.15 44.73
CA LYS A 187 16.36 -17.16 44.34
C LYS A 187 16.68 -17.31 42.85
N LEU A 188 16.39 -16.27 42.05
CA LEU A 188 16.79 -16.16 40.66
C LEU A 188 18.32 -16.26 40.52
N PRO A 189 18.84 -17.01 39.53
CA PRO A 189 20.28 -17.11 39.30
C PRO A 189 20.82 -15.79 38.73
N LYS A 190 21.89 -15.28 39.34
CA LYS A 190 22.61 -14.07 38.92
C LYS A 190 23.19 -14.26 37.51
N GLY A 191 22.68 -13.53 36.54
CA GLY A 191 23.18 -13.48 35.16
C GLY A 191 24.65 -13.10 35.10
N ARG A 192 25.46 -13.97 34.53
CA ARG A 192 26.90 -13.83 34.30
C ARG A 192 27.10 -12.84 33.10
N ARG A 193 27.49 -11.60 33.39
CA ARG A 193 27.97 -10.68 32.36
C ARG A 193 29.28 -11.19 31.77
N LYS A 194 29.28 -11.63 30.53
CA LYS A 194 30.50 -11.80 29.74
C LYS A 194 30.89 -10.46 29.19
N ARG A 195 31.99 -9.91 29.70
CA ARG A 195 32.83 -8.90 29.08
C ARG A 195 33.62 -9.61 27.96
N GLY A 196 33.50 -9.17 26.75
CA GLY A 196 34.34 -9.60 25.62
C GLY A 196 35.04 -8.37 25.08
N ASP A 197 36.34 -8.27 25.41
CA ASP A 197 37.30 -7.38 24.75
C ASP A 197 37.59 -7.91 23.35
N ARG A 198 37.66 -7.01 22.43
CA ARG A 198 38.55 -6.72 21.29
C ARG A 198 37.79 -6.34 20.05
#